data_ce1a534b944ddc19a47a633f400f87b1
#
_entry.id   ce1a534b944ddc19a47a633f400f87b1
#
_cell.length_a   1.000
_cell.length_b   1.000
_cell.length_c   1.000
_cell.angle_alpha   90.00
_cell.angle_beta   90.00
_cell.angle_gamma   90.00
#
_symmetry.space_group_name_H-M   'P 1'
#
loop_
_entity.id
_entity.type
_entity.pdbx_description
1 polymer ?
#
loop_
_entity_poly.entity_id
_entity_poly.type
_entity_poly.pdbx_seq_one_letter_code
_entity_poly.pdbx_strand_id
1 'polypeptide(L)'
;MGKKASYSPAMSDLDAGRRGPWVAPCPPPPQETWVAWLVPLIALANIVSFGYTMYVNDCPSTHRLEASDCVFPSLGRFAFEPFSINPLLGPSLYTLDSLGALDYNKVVVEGERWRLLACIWLHAGVIHLLANMLSLLFTGVRLEQEFGFVKIGLLYVLSGIGGSLMSCFSIQSKISVGASGALFGLLGAMLSELITNWTIYSNKCAALLTLMVVIAINLAVGVVPHVDSSAHIGGFVSGFLLGFVLLMRPQFGWISRRHIPPGYNMELVRPKHNLCQYLLWFTALVVLIIGFLFGLIKLSYVDRQLH
;
A
#
# COMPACT_ATOMS: atom_id res chain seq x y z
N MET A 1 3.53 32.64 -15.30
CA MET A 1 4.73 33.48 -15.55
C MET A 1 5.55 33.50 -14.25
N GLY A 2 6.53 32.63 -14.10
CA GLY A 2 7.42 32.53 -12.94
C GLY A 2 8.85 32.82 -13.37
N LYS A 3 9.43 33.88 -12.82
CA LYS A 3 10.80 34.32 -13.10
C LYS A 3 11.81 33.30 -12.59
N LYS A 4 12.70 32.82 -13.47
CA LYS A 4 13.93 32.11 -13.10
C LYS A 4 14.88 33.07 -12.42
N ALA A 5 15.21 32.82 -11.15
CA ALA A 5 16.32 33.53 -10.50
C ALA A 5 17.65 32.98 -11.03
N SER A 6 18.42 33.78 -11.71
CA SER A 6 19.79 33.46 -12.08
C SER A 6 20.71 33.75 -10.88
N TYR A 7 21.27 32.69 -10.32
CA TYR A 7 22.31 32.79 -9.30
C TYR A 7 23.67 32.85 -10.01
N SER A 8 24.31 33.99 -9.98
CA SER A 8 25.69 34.20 -10.44
C SER A 8 26.59 34.27 -9.20
N PRO A 9 27.48 33.30 -8.95
CA PRO A 9 28.48 33.46 -7.89
C PRO A 9 29.64 34.33 -8.42
N ALA A 10 29.93 35.42 -7.70
CA ALA A 10 31.15 36.18 -7.88
C ALA A 10 32.36 35.28 -7.58
N MET A 11 33.18 35.04 -8.59
CA MET A 11 34.44 34.30 -8.49
C MET A 11 35.58 35.29 -8.31
N SER A 12 36.37 35.10 -7.23
CA SER A 12 37.62 35.83 -7.00
C SER A 12 38.68 35.47 -8.07
N ASP A 13 39.35 36.47 -8.61
CA ASP A 13 40.27 36.42 -9.75
C ASP A 13 41.63 35.73 -9.53
N LEU A 14 41.75 34.79 -8.62
CA LEU A 14 43.06 34.18 -8.26
C LEU A 14 43.33 32.79 -8.88
N ASP A 15 42.43 32.22 -9.70
CA ASP A 15 42.60 30.86 -10.27
C ASP A 15 42.53 30.82 -11.82
N ALA A 16 43.03 31.85 -12.51
CA ALA A 16 42.95 31.95 -13.97
C ALA A 16 43.96 31.06 -14.74
N GLY A 17 44.78 30.25 -14.08
CA GLY A 17 45.93 29.57 -14.68
C GLY A 17 45.77 28.12 -15.17
N ARG A 18 44.69 27.42 -14.86
CA ARG A 18 44.50 25.98 -15.24
C ARG A 18 43.06 25.63 -15.60
N ARG A 19 42.56 26.20 -16.67
CA ARG A 19 41.28 25.76 -17.22
C ARG A 19 41.51 25.01 -18.53
N GLY A 20 41.45 23.68 -18.44
CA GLY A 20 41.15 22.86 -19.62
C GLY A 20 39.73 23.17 -20.13
N PRO A 21 39.39 22.83 -21.38
CA PRO A 21 38.10 23.16 -21.96
C PRO A 21 36.96 22.61 -21.09
N TRP A 22 36.01 23.49 -20.75
CA TRP A 22 34.79 23.14 -20.00
C TRP A 22 34.01 22.07 -20.78
N VAL A 23 34.06 20.85 -20.32
CA VAL A 23 33.11 19.80 -20.76
C VAL A 23 31.84 20.04 -19.97
N ALA A 24 30.76 20.41 -20.64
CA ALA A 24 29.46 20.53 -20.02
C ALA A 24 29.12 19.19 -19.28
N PRO A 25 28.63 19.23 -18.03
CA PRO A 25 28.25 18.03 -17.32
C PRO A 25 27.26 17.27 -18.20
N CYS A 26 27.55 15.99 -18.51
CA CYS A 26 26.58 15.12 -19.17
C CYS A 26 25.25 15.17 -18.40
N PRO A 27 24.12 15.42 -19.07
CA PRO A 27 22.83 15.34 -18.42
C PRO A 27 22.71 13.95 -17.79
N PRO A 28 22.13 13.83 -16.58
CA PRO A 28 21.88 12.51 -15.99
C PRO A 28 21.10 11.67 -17.00
N PRO A 29 21.39 10.37 -17.12
CA PRO A 29 20.62 9.50 -18.01
C PRO A 29 19.14 9.66 -17.68
N PRO A 30 18.25 9.71 -18.68
CA PRO A 30 16.81 9.79 -18.43
C PRO A 30 16.46 8.67 -17.44
N GLN A 31 15.85 9.04 -16.31
CA GLN A 31 15.26 8.05 -15.44
C GLN A 31 14.17 7.38 -16.28
N GLU A 32 14.34 6.09 -16.56
CA GLU A 32 13.28 5.29 -17.16
C GLU A 32 12.09 5.34 -16.20
N THR A 33 11.12 6.16 -16.52
CA THR A 33 9.87 6.23 -15.78
C THR A 33 9.07 5.00 -16.15
N TRP A 34 8.97 4.07 -15.23
CA TRP A 34 8.15 2.87 -15.42
C TRP A 34 6.68 3.29 -15.54
N VAL A 35 5.98 2.78 -16.55
CA VAL A 35 4.55 3.03 -16.70
C VAL A 35 3.80 2.16 -15.69
N ALA A 36 3.13 2.79 -14.73
CA ALA A 36 2.31 2.08 -13.75
C ALA A 36 1.07 1.49 -14.45
N TRP A 37 0.94 0.19 -14.41
CA TRP A 37 -0.20 -0.55 -14.97
C TRP A 37 -0.84 -1.50 -13.96
N LEU A 38 -0.07 -2.03 -12.99
CA LEU A 38 -0.56 -3.00 -12.00
C LEU A 38 -1.53 -2.35 -11.03
N VAL A 39 -1.19 -1.19 -10.47
CA VAL A 39 -2.04 -0.49 -9.51
C VAL A 39 -3.40 -0.11 -10.12
N PRO A 40 -3.49 0.47 -11.32
CA PRO A 40 -4.77 0.64 -12.00
C PRO A 40 -5.53 -0.66 -12.25
N LEU A 41 -4.82 -1.76 -12.55
CA LEU A 41 -5.44 -3.08 -12.72
C LEU A 41 -6.01 -3.61 -11.39
N ILE A 42 -5.29 -3.44 -10.27
CA ILE A 42 -5.78 -3.79 -8.93
C ILE A 42 -7.03 -2.96 -8.60
N ALA A 43 -7.04 -1.66 -8.90
CA ALA A 43 -8.21 -0.82 -8.68
C ALA A 43 -9.41 -1.30 -9.50
N LEU A 44 -9.20 -1.62 -10.78
CA LEU A 44 -10.25 -2.19 -11.64
C LEU A 44 -10.77 -3.52 -11.09
N ALA A 45 -9.89 -4.41 -10.64
CA ALA A 45 -10.28 -5.69 -10.05
C ALA A 45 -11.16 -5.52 -8.79
N ASN A 46 -10.85 -4.55 -7.93
CA ASN A 46 -11.67 -4.21 -6.77
C ASN A 46 -13.06 -3.66 -7.18
N ILE A 47 -13.12 -2.80 -8.20
CA ILE A 47 -14.39 -2.27 -8.75
C ILE A 47 -15.24 -3.40 -9.33
N VAL A 48 -14.65 -4.29 -10.11
CA VAL A 48 -15.34 -5.46 -10.69
C VAL A 48 -15.84 -6.42 -9.59
N SER A 49 -14.99 -6.69 -8.58
CA SER A 49 -15.36 -7.49 -7.41
C SER A 49 -16.56 -6.89 -6.67
N PHE A 50 -16.56 -5.56 -6.47
CA PHE A 50 -17.70 -4.88 -5.86
C PHE A 50 -18.97 -4.97 -6.71
N GLY A 51 -18.86 -4.79 -8.02
CA GLY A 51 -19.98 -4.99 -8.94
C GLY A 51 -20.56 -6.42 -8.86
N TYR A 52 -19.68 -7.43 -8.81
CA TYR A 52 -20.10 -8.82 -8.61
C TYR A 52 -20.78 -9.03 -7.24
N THR A 53 -20.25 -8.44 -6.19
CA THR A 53 -20.85 -8.49 -4.84
C THR A 53 -22.27 -7.91 -4.85
N MET A 54 -22.48 -6.78 -5.50
CA MET A 54 -23.81 -6.17 -5.63
C MET A 54 -24.76 -7.03 -6.49
N TYR A 55 -24.26 -7.66 -7.55
CA TYR A 55 -25.04 -8.58 -8.38
C TYR A 55 -25.52 -9.79 -7.56
N VAL A 56 -24.70 -10.36 -6.67
CA VAL A 56 -25.06 -11.46 -5.78
C VAL A 56 -25.99 -11.01 -4.68
N ASN A 57 -25.81 -9.80 -4.16
CA ASN A 57 -26.62 -9.26 -3.07
C ASN A 57 -28.10 -9.16 -3.42
N ASP A 58 -28.43 -8.65 -4.62
CA ASP A 58 -29.79 -8.57 -5.18
C ASP A 58 -30.83 -8.14 -4.14
N CYS A 59 -30.67 -6.93 -3.58
CA CYS A 59 -31.51 -6.39 -2.52
C CYS A 59 -33.02 -6.54 -2.78
N PRO A 60 -33.57 -6.26 -3.99
CA PRO A 60 -34.99 -6.43 -4.27
C PRO A 60 -35.50 -7.86 -4.12
N SER A 61 -34.66 -8.87 -4.38
CA SER A 61 -35.09 -10.26 -4.23
C SER A 61 -34.98 -10.74 -2.78
N THR A 62 -34.08 -10.17 -2.00
CA THR A 62 -33.91 -10.48 -0.58
C THR A 62 -35.03 -9.89 0.26
N HIS A 63 -35.51 -8.68 -0.09
CA HIS A 63 -36.59 -7.97 0.59
C HIS A 63 -37.91 -8.07 -0.20
N ARG A 64 -38.34 -9.30 -0.55
CA ARG A 64 -39.49 -9.57 -1.41
C ARG A 64 -40.82 -8.91 -0.98
N LEU A 65 -41.00 -8.62 0.29
CA LEU A 65 -42.21 -8.01 0.84
C LEU A 65 -42.16 -6.46 0.83
N GLU A 66 -40.97 -5.87 0.83
CA GLU A 66 -40.72 -4.44 0.91
C GLU A 66 -39.54 -4.02 -0.01
N ALA A 67 -39.63 -4.40 -1.28
CA ALA A 67 -38.60 -4.04 -2.28
C ALA A 67 -38.39 -2.53 -2.43
N SER A 68 -39.33 -1.71 -1.91
CA SER A 68 -39.24 -0.26 -1.82
C SER A 68 -38.20 0.25 -0.84
N ASP A 69 -37.72 -0.58 0.08
CA ASP A 69 -36.77 -0.17 1.12
C ASP A 69 -35.32 -0.14 0.64
N CYS A 70 -35.02 -0.81 -0.49
CA CYS A 70 -33.70 -0.73 -1.09
C CYS A 70 -33.38 0.68 -1.57
N VAL A 71 -32.14 1.12 -1.36
CA VAL A 71 -31.69 2.42 -1.84
C VAL A 71 -31.42 2.36 -3.34
N PHE A 72 -32.00 3.29 -4.09
CA PHE A 72 -32.02 3.35 -5.57
C PHE A 72 -32.61 2.08 -6.22
N PRO A 73 -33.92 1.78 -6.01
CA PRO A 73 -34.56 0.58 -6.56
C PRO A 73 -34.50 0.51 -8.10
N SER A 74 -34.34 1.66 -8.77
CA SER A 74 -34.19 1.75 -10.23
C SER A 74 -32.96 1.03 -10.78
N LEU A 75 -31.96 0.73 -9.93
CA LEU A 75 -30.78 -0.05 -10.28
C LEU A 75 -31.07 -1.57 -10.35
N GLY A 76 -32.26 -2.03 -10.02
CA GLY A 76 -32.63 -3.44 -10.02
C GLY A 76 -31.73 -4.25 -9.10
N ARG A 77 -31.09 -5.30 -9.60
CA ARG A 77 -30.18 -6.16 -8.80
C ARG A 77 -29.03 -5.44 -8.13
N PHE A 78 -28.62 -4.30 -8.66
CA PHE A 78 -27.55 -3.49 -8.12
C PHE A 78 -28.01 -2.46 -7.08
N ALA A 79 -29.30 -2.49 -6.69
CA ALA A 79 -29.81 -1.64 -5.62
C ALA A 79 -29.10 -1.95 -4.29
N PHE A 80 -28.82 -0.90 -3.52
CA PHE A 80 -28.12 -1.03 -2.25
C PHE A 80 -29.08 -1.42 -1.12
N GLU A 81 -28.52 -2.02 -0.08
CA GLU A 81 -29.26 -2.28 1.16
C GLU A 81 -29.77 -0.97 1.77
N PRO A 82 -30.88 -1.00 2.53
CA PRO A 82 -31.37 0.14 3.29
C PRO A 82 -30.28 0.76 4.17
N PHE A 83 -30.31 2.09 4.35
CA PHE A 83 -29.33 2.79 5.21
C PHE A 83 -29.31 2.29 6.65
N SER A 84 -30.42 1.73 7.15
CA SER A 84 -30.49 1.08 8.46
C SER A 84 -29.67 -0.19 8.56
N ILE A 85 -29.46 -0.89 7.44
CA ILE A 85 -28.66 -2.12 7.33
C ILE A 85 -27.21 -1.79 6.92
N ASN A 86 -27.06 -0.94 5.89
CA ASN A 86 -25.72 -0.55 5.42
C ASN A 86 -25.65 0.95 5.04
N PRO A 87 -25.11 1.80 5.94
CA PRO A 87 -24.99 3.24 5.68
C PRO A 87 -23.92 3.60 4.64
N LEU A 88 -23.11 2.63 4.17
CA LEU A 88 -22.01 2.85 3.23
C LEU A 88 -22.44 2.70 1.76
N LEU A 89 -23.74 2.53 1.49
CA LEU A 89 -24.28 2.22 0.16
C LEU A 89 -23.64 0.93 -0.41
N GLY A 90 -24.03 -0.20 0.14
CA GLY A 90 -23.42 -1.47 -0.22
C GLY A 90 -24.31 -2.69 0.01
N PRO A 91 -23.71 -3.87 -0.03
CA PRO A 91 -24.37 -5.15 0.17
C PRO A 91 -24.65 -5.42 1.66
N SER A 92 -25.41 -6.46 1.94
CA SER A 92 -25.61 -7.01 3.28
C SER A 92 -24.35 -7.68 3.82
N LEU A 93 -24.22 -7.73 5.16
CA LEU A 93 -23.14 -8.48 5.80
C LEU A 93 -23.17 -9.97 5.44
N TYR A 94 -24.36 -10.53 5.25
CA TYR A 94 -24.55 -11.93 4.83
C TYR A 94 -23.92 -12.18 3.45
N THR A 95 -24.15 -11.28 2.50
CA THR A 95 -23.54 -11.40 1.15
C THR A 95 -22.03 -11.30 1.21
N LEU A 96 -21.49 -10.35 1.98
CA LEU A 96 -20.05 -10.22 2.17
C LEU A 96 -19.43 -11.47 2.78
N ASP A 97 -20.08 -12.03 3.80
CA ASP A 97 -19.63 -13.25 4.45
C ASP A 97 -19.64 -14.45 3.50
N SER A 98 -20.72 -14.61 2.72
CA SER A 98 -20.82 -15.71 1.73
C SER A 98 -19.76 -15.64 0.63
N LEU A 99 -19.28 -14.42 0.31
CA LEU A 99 -18.28 -14.18 -0.74
C LEU A 99 -16.82 -14.17 -0.23
N GLY A 100 -16.59 -14.35 1.06
CA GLY A 100 -15.25 -14.51 1.59
C GLY A 100 -14.76 -13.34 2.46
N ALA A 101 -15.67 -12.59 3.10
CA ALA A 101 -15.28 -11.69 4.18
C ALA A 101 -14.51 -12.45 5.27
N LEU A 102 -13.58 -11.78 5.91
CA LEU A 102 -12.79 -12.34 6.98
C LEU A 102 -13.67 -12.54 8.21
N ASP A 103 -13.93 -13.78 8.57
CA ASP A 103 -14.62 -14.20 9.78
C ASP A 103 -13.73 -15.13 10.58
N TYR A 104 -13.57 -14.87 11.89
CA TYR A 104 -12.71 -15.66 12.76
C TYR A 104 -13.12 -17.13 12.80
N ASN A 105 -14.41 -17.42 12.96
CA ASN A 105 -14.87 -18.80 13.09
C ASN A 105 -14.63 -19.59 11.80
N LYS A 106 -14.94 -18.97 10.65
CA LYS A 106 -14.74 -19.60 9.36
C LYS A 106 -13.26 -19.84 9.03
N VAL A 107 -12.39 -18.90 9.38
CA VAL A 107 -10.94 -19.04 9.12
C VAL A 107 -10.29 -20.02 10.08
N VAL A 108 -10.66 -19.99 11.37
CA VAL A 108 -9.96 -20.72 12.43
C VAL A 108 -10.63 -22.06 12.74
N VAL A 109 -11.98 -22.09 12.79
CA VAL A 109 -12.74 -23.30 13.16
C VAL A 109 -13.10 -24.13 11.94
N GLU A 110 -13.54 -23.49 10.84
CA GLU A 110 -13.94 -24.18 9.61
C GLU A 110 -12.77 -24.36 8.61
N GLY A 111 -11.58 -23.78 8.90
CA GLY A 111 -10.38 -23.93 8.07
C GLY A 111 -10.40 -23.16 6.75
N GLU A 112 -11.31 -22.19 6.54
CA GLU A 112 -11.45 -21.39 5.32
C GLU A 112 -10.37 -20.32 5.19
N ARG A 113 -9.10 -20.72 5.14
CA ARG A 113 -7.91 -19.82 5.13
C ARG A 113 -7.83 -18.93 3.90
N TRP A 114 -8.49 -19.28 2.81
CA TRP A 114 -8.57 -18.48 1.58
C TRP A 114 -9.19 -17.11 1.83
N ARG A 115 -10.00 -16.94 2.88
CA ARG A 115 -10.59 -15.66 3.30
C ARG A 115 -9.56 -14.61 3.69
N LEU A 116 -8.37 -15.01 4.14
CA LEU A 116 -7.27 -14.08 4.42
C LEU A 116 -6.83 -13.28 3.18
N LEU A 117 -7.03 -13.86 2.00
CA LEU A 117 -6.73 -13.21 0.72
C LEU A 117 -7.99 -12.65 0.05
N ALA A 118 -9.13 -13.32 0.16
CA ALA A 118 -10.36 -12.91 -0.50
C ALA A 118 -10.91 -11.59 0.08
N CYS A 119 -10.85 -11.41 1.40
CA CYS A 119 -11.40 -10.25 2.08
C CYS A 119 -10.81 -8.90 1.61
N ILE A 120 -9.56 -8.87 1.11
CA ILE A 120 -8.93 -7.66 0.61
C ILE A 120 -9.53 -7.15 -0.72
N TRP A 121 -10.29 -7.95 -1.42
CA TRP A 121 -10.97 -7.59 -2.67
C TRP A 121 -12.44 -7.18 -2.47
N LEU A 122 -13.00 -7.45 -1.29
CA LEU A 122 -14.39 -7.13 -0.97
C LEU A 122 -14.48 -5.73 -0.35
N HIS A 123 -15.59 -5.04 -0.58
CA HIS A 123 -15.84 -3.71 -0.01
C HIS A 123 -17.25 -3.62 0.58
N ALA A 124 -17.34 -2.99 1.75
CA ALA A 124 -18.59 -2.86 2.49
C ALA A 124 -19.61 -1.91 1.80
N GLY A 125 -19.16 -1.04 0.88
CA GLY A 125 -20.04 -0.13 0.15
C GLY A 125 -19.28 0.82 -0.77
N VAL A 126 -20.02 1.58 -1.57
CA VAL A 126 -19.47 2.53 -2.56
C VAL A 126 -18.54 3.55 -1.89
N ILE A 127 -18.95 4.09 -0.74
CA ILE A 127 -18.13 5.08 0.00
C ILE A 127 -16.78 4.48 0.39
N HIS A 128 -16.80 3.26 0.92
CA HIS A 128 -15.58 2.53 1.30
C HIS A 128 -14.70 2.19 0.09
N LEU A 129 -15.31 1.72 -1.01
CA LEU A 129 -14.60 1.44 -2.26
C LEU A 129 -13.92 2.70 -2.81
N LEU A 130 -14.65 3.81 -2.93
CA LEU A 130 -14.10 5.07 -3.48
C LEU A 130 -12.92 5.57 -2.65
N ALA A 131 -13.05 5.59 -1.33
CA ALA A 131 -11.96 6.01 -0.45
C ALA A 131 -10.69 5.14 -0.65
N ASN A 132 -10.86 3.82 -0.72
CA ASN A 132 -9.76 2.90 -0.95
C ASN A 132 -9.14 3.08 -2.35
N MET A 133 -9.95 3.20 -3.40
CA MET A 133 -9.44 3.34 -4.77
C MET A 133 -8.72 4.68 -4.98
N LEU A 134 -9.23 5.77 -4.42
CA LEU A 134 -8.53 7.06 -4.46
C LEU A 134 -7.19 6.99 -3.75
N SER A 135 -7.14 6.40 -2.55
CA SER A 135 -5.89 6.21 -1.81
C SER A 135 -4.92 5.30 -2.57
N LEU A 136 -5.39 4.19 -3.13
CA LEU A 136 -4.59 3.25 -3.92
C LEU A 136 -3.97 3.93 -5.14
N LEU A 137 -4.76 4.65 -5.92
CA LEU A 137 -4.27 5.32 -7.13
C LEU A 137 -3.28 6.42 -6.78
N PHE A 138 -3.54 7.21 -5.73
CA PHE A 138 -2.66 8.31 -5.32
C PHE A 138 -1.30 7.81 -4.81
N THR A 139 -1.29 6.79 -3.93
CA THR A 139 -0.06 6.29 -3.31
C THR A 139 0.60 5.20 -4.15
N GLY A 140 -0.18 4.25 -4.65
CA GLY A 140 0.31 3.05 -5.32
C GLY A 140 0.91 3.34 -6.69
N VAL A 141 0.27 4.20 -7.51
CA VAL A 141 0.81 4.55 -8.84
C VAL A 141 2.20 5.16 -8.73
N ARG A 142 2.39 6.08 -7.79
CA ARG A 142 3.70 6.70 -7.55
C ARG A 142 4.76 5.67 -7.14
N LEU A 143 4.41 4.77 -6.22
CA LEU A 143 5.30 3.69 -5.79
C LEU A 143 5.62 2.73 -6.93
N GLU A 144 4.62 2.37 -7.74
CA GLU A 144 4.84 1.48 -8.89
C GLU A 144 5.76 2.10 -9.94
N GLN A 145 5.58 3.39 -10.25
CA GLN A 145 6.47 4.12 -11.15
C GLN A 145 7.91 4.16 -10.65
N GLU A 146 8.11 4.17 -9.35
CA GLU A 146 9.41 4.32 -8.70
C GLU A 146 10.12 2.98 -8.47
N PHE A 147 9.39 1.91 -8.13
CA PHE A 147 9.95 0.62 -7.71
C PHE A 147 9.58 -0.55 -8.61
N GLY A 148 8.66 -0.37 -9.55
CA GLY A 148 8.19 -1.38 -10.48
C GLY A 148 7.07 -2.27 -9.90
N PHE A 149 6.34 -2.91 -10.82
CA PHE A 149 5.10 -3.64 -10.50
C PHE A 149 5.31 -4.87 -9.60
N VAL A 150 6.43 -5.59 -9.75
CA VAL A 150 6.69 -6.82 -8.96
C VAL A 150 6.78 -6.50 -7.46
N LYS A 151 7.58 -5.50 -7.10
CA LYS A 151 7.76 -5.12 -5.69
C LYS A 151 6.47 -4.59 -5.08
N ILE A 152 5.74 -3.76 -5.82
CA ILE A 152 4.49 -3.17 -5.33
C ILE A 152 3.38 -4.20 -5.25
N GLY A 153 3.29 -5.13 -6.20
CA GLY A 153 2.35 -6.25 -6.13
C GLY A 153 2.58 -7.15 -4.93
N LEU A 154 3.84 -7.55 -4.69
CA LEU A 154 4.20 -8.34 -3.51
C LEU A 154 3.89 -7.59 -2.21
N LEU A 155 4.23 -6.30 -2.16
CA LEU A 155 3.98 -5.45 -1.00
C LEU A 155 2.48 -5.34 -0.72
N TYR A 156 1.65 -5.09 -1.74
CA TYR A 156 0.20 -5.01 -1.61
C TYR A 156 -0.40 -6.31 -1.05
N VAL A 157 -0.09 -7.45 -1.67
CA VAL A 157 -0.67 -8.74 -1.29
C VAL A 157 -0.19 -9.18 0.10
N LEU A 158 1.12 -9.14 0.37
CA LEU A 158 1.66 -9.59 1.66
C LEU A 158 1.24 -8.68 2.81
N SER A 159 1.18 -7.36 2.61
CA SER A 159 0.66 -6.45 3.64
C SER A 159 -0.83 -6.68 3.90
N GLY A 160 -1.61 -6.93 2.85
CA GLY A 160 -3.03 -7.29 2.99
C GLY A 160 -3.20 -8.55 3.83
N ILE A 161 -2.45 -9.61 3.54
CA ILE A 161 -2.46 -10.86 4.33
C ILE A 161 -2.01 -10.60 5.78
N GLY A 162 -0.97 -9.80 5.99
CA GLY A 162 -0.51 -9.40 7.34
C GLY A 162 -1.58 -8.66 8.12
N GLY A 163 -2.33 -7.78 7.45
CA GLY A 163 -3.51 -7.11 8.02
C GLY A 163 -4.61 -8.11 8.38
N SER A 164 -4.96 -9.00 7.46
CA SER A 164 -5.98 -10.03 7.69
C SER A 164 -5.62 -10.99 8.83
N LEU A 165 -4.35 -11.39 8.93
CA LEU A 165 -3.87 -12.23 10.04
C LEU A 165 -4.01 -11.51 11.39
N MET A 166 -3.59 -10.25 11.47
CA MET A 166 -3.71 -9.49 12.71
C MET A 166 -5.17 -9.25 13.09
N SER A 167 -6.02 -8.92 12.14
CA SER A 167 -7.46 -8.79 12.31
C SER A 167 -8.09 -10.06 12.86
N CYS A 168 -7.79 -11.19 12.24
CA CYS A 168 -8.32 -12.50 12.62
C CYS A 168 -8.06 -12.82 14.12
N PHE A 169 -6.92 -12.43 14.67
CA PHE A 169 -6.59 -12.68 16.07
C PHE A 169 -7.06 -11.60 17.04
N SER A 170 -7.40 -10.42 16.56
CA SER A 170 -7.77 -9.28 17.41
C SER A 170 -9.27 -9.11 17.55
N ILE A 171 -10.05 -9.46 16.52
CA ILE A 171 -11.50 -9.20 16.46
C ILE A 171 -12.22 -10.52 16.15
N GLN A 172 -12.71 -11.18 17.19
CA GLN A 172 -13.40 -12.49 17.06
C GLN A 172 -14.89 -12.38 16.71
N SER A 173 -15.48 -11.19 16.79
CA SER A 173 -16.95 -11.03 16.69
C SER A 173 -17.45 -10.23 15.49
N LYS A 174 -16.56 -9.78 14.60
CA LYS A 174 -16.93 -8.95 13.44
C LYS A 174 -16.29 -9.48 12.17
N ILE A 175 -17.02 -9.38 11.07
CA ILE A 175 -16.45 -9.63 9.76
C ILE A 175 -15.65 -8.41 9.29
N SER A 176 -14.54 -8.66 8.60
CA SER A 176 -13.65 -7.63 8.06
C SER A 176 -13.51 -7.78 6.54
N VAL A 177 -13.56 -6.65 5.82
CA VAL A 177 -13.40 -6.55 4.37
C VAL A 177 -12.68 -5.27 3.99
N GLY A 178 -11.99 -5.27 2.87
CA GLY A 178 -11.43 -4.08 2.22
C GLY A 178 -9.95 -4.16 1.91
N ALA A 179 -9.57 -3.40 0.89
CA ALA A 179 -8.18 -3.22 0.48
C ALA A 179 -7.35 -2.41 1.50
N SER A 180 -7.99 -1.86 2.53
CA SER A 180 -7.38 -0.88 3.44
C SER A 180 -6.16 -1.43 4.19
N GLY A 181 -6.15 -2.70 4.60
CA GLY A 181 -4.96 -3.33 5.19
C GLY A 181 -3.75 -3.27 4.26
N ALA A 182 -3.93 -3.61 2.98
CA ALA A 182 -2.88 -3.49 1.96
C ALA A 182 -2.46 -2.03 1.71
N LEU A 183 -3.40 -1.08 1.72
CA LEU A 183 -3.12 0.35 1.58
C LEU A 183 -2.29 0.89 2.74
N PHE A 184 -2.64 0.55 3.98
CA PHE A 184 -1.81 0.88 5.13
C PHE A 184 -0.43 0.24 5.03
N GLY A 185 -0.32 -0.93 4.40
CA GLY A 185 0.97 -1.54 4.06
C GLY A 185 1.79 -0.69 3.10
N LEU A 186 1.19 -0.14 2.04
CA LEU A 186 1.88 0.81 1.14
C LEU A 186 2.37 2.05 1.90
N LEU A 187 1.56 2.60 2.81
CA LEU A 187 1.95 3.74 3.65
C LEU A 187 3.09 3.41 4.62
N GLY A 188 3.05 2.22 5.24
CA GLY A 188 4.14 1.71 6.06
C GLY A 188 5.44 1.55 5.26
N ALA A 189 5.36 1.04 4.05
CA ALA A 189 6.50 0.90 3.15
C ALA A 189 7.07 2.25 2.69
N MET A 190 6.22 3.26 2.46
CA MET A 190 6.69 4.62 2.19
C MET A 190 7.46 5.21 3.37
N LEU A 191 7.05 4.92 4.59
CA LEU A 191 7.77 5.37 5.79
C LEU A 191 9.14 4.69 5.90
N SER A 192 9.22 3.38 5.71
CA SER A 192 10.49 2.65 5.75
C SER A 192 11.42 3.07 4.60
N GLU A 193 10.87 3.32 3.42
CA GLU A 193 11.61 3.87 2.27
C GLU A 193 12.20 5.24 2.59
N LEU A 194 11.41 6.15 3.15
CA LEU A 194 11.86 7.46 3.56
C LEU A 194 12.99 7.38 4.60
N ILE A 195 12.90 6.47 5.58
CA ILE A 195 13.93 6.24 6.59
C ILE A 195 15.20 5.68 5.96
N THR A 196 15.07 4.64 5.14
CA THR A 196 16.21 3.94 4.54
C THR A 196 16.96 4.83 3.55
N ASN A 197 16.23 5.62 2.78
CA ASN A 197 16.77 6.46 1.72
C ASN A 197 16.85 7.94 2.12
N TRP A 198 16.88 8.23 3.42
CA TRP A 198 16.85 9.57 4.01
C TRP A 198 17.84 10.56 3.41
N THR A 199 19.02 10.07 3.03
CA THR A 199 20.08 10.89 2.44
C THR A 199 19.79 11.37 1.00
N ILE A 200 18.89 10.68 0.30
CA ILE A 200 18.54 10.99 -1.10
C ILE A 200 17.53 12.14 -1.17
N TYR A 201 16.71 12.32 -0.14
CA TYR A 201 15.67 13.34 -0.12
C TYR A 201 16.25 14.74 0.11
N SER A 202 15.93 15.68 -0.79
CA SER A 202 16.33 17.08 -0.68
C SER A 202 15.52 17.84 0.38
N ASN A 203 14.21 17.57 0.48
CA ASN A 203 13.30 18.17 1.46
C ASN A 203 12.61 17.09 2.31
N LYS A 204 13.32 16.64 3.35
CA LYS A 204 12.92 15.54 4.23
C LYS A 204 11.68 15.84 5.06
N CYS A 205 11.60 17.07 5.58
CA CYS A 205 10.47 17.49 6.39
C CYS A 205 9.17 17.53 5.58
N ALA A 206 9.23 18.04 4.34
CA ALA A 206 8.06 18.05 3.48
C ALA A 206 7.62 16.63 3.10
N ALA A 207 8.55 15.70 2.82
CA ALA A 207 8.22 14.32 2.53
C ALA A 207 7.54 13.63 3.73
N LEU A 208 8.10 13.81 4.94
CA LEU A 208 7.51 13.27 6.16
C LEU A 208 6.14 13.89 6.46
N LEU A 209 6.01 15.21 6.35
CA LEU A 209 4.73 15.89 6.57
C LEU A 209 3.66 15.42 5.58
N THR A 210 4.00 15.30 4.30
CA THR A 210 3.08 14.77 3.28
C THR A 210 2.62 13.36 3.63
N LEU A 211 3.55 12.49 4.03
CA LEU A 211 3.23 11.12 4.44
C LEU A 211 2.31 11.11 5.67
N MET A 212 2.59 11.92 6.69
CA MET A 212 1.75 12.02 7.89
C MET A 212 0.34 12.52 7.56
N VAL A 213 0.20 13.49 6.66
CA VAL A 213 -1.11 13.96 6.19
C VAL A 213 -1.87 12.85 5.47
N VAL A 214 -1.21 12.10 4.58
CA VAL A 214 -1.85 10.98 3.87
C VAL A 214 -2.29 9.88 4.84
N ILE A 215 -1.44 9.54 5.82
CA ILE A 215 -1.80 8.59 6.89
C ILE A 215 -3.02 9.10 7.68
N ALA A 216 -3.02 10.37 8.09
CA ALA A 216 -4.12 10.96 8.85
C ALA A 216 -5.45 10.94 8.07
N ILE A 217 -5.42 11.25 6.77
CA ILE A 217 -6.61 11.17 5.90
C ILE A 217 -7.12 9.71 5.83
N ASN A 218 -6.24 8.73 5.62
CA ASN A 218 -6.64 7.32 5.57
C ASN A 218 -7.20 6.83 6.92
N LEU A 219 -6.63 7.29 8.05
CA LEU A 219 -7.17 6.99 9.38
C LEU A 219 -8.54 7.64 9.60
N ALA A 220 -8.74 8.88 9.16
CA ALA A 220 -10.03 9.57 9.27
C ALA A 220 -11.14 8.83 8.49
N VAL A 221 -10.82 8.32 7.29
CA VAL A 221 -11.73 7.43 6.55
C VAL A 221 -11.97 6.12 7.33
N GLY A 222 -10.98 5.66 8.10
CA GLY A 222 -11.08 4.46 8.94
C GLY A 222 -11.96 4.60 10.19
N VAL A 223 -12.44 5.80 10.55
CA VAL A 223 -13.40 6.01 11.66
C VAL A 223 -14.82 5.61 11.26
N VAL A 224 -15.07 5.35 9.99
CA VAL A 224 -16.38 4.91 9.48
C VAL A 224 -16.78 3.57 10.12
N PRO A 225 -18.09 3.38 10.48
CA PRO A 225 -18.56 2.12 11.04
C PRO A 225 -18.15 0.91 10.19
N HIS A 226 -17.78 -0.18 10.83
CA HIS A 226 -17.33 -1.44 10.22
C HIS A 226 -15.88 -1.45 9.68
N VAL A 227 -15.05 -0.46 10.00
CA VAL A 227 -13.63 -0.47 9.66
C VAL A 227 -12.82 -1.19 10.73
N ASP A 228 -11.89 -2.02 10.28
CA ASP A 228 -11.05 -2.88 11.11
C ASP A 228 -9.68 -2.25 11.36
N SER A 229 -9.54 -1.58 12.51
CA SER A 229 -8.28 -0.97 12.92
C SER A 229 -7.12 -1.98 13.07
N SER A 230 -7.42 -3.24 13.40
CA SER A 230 -6.39 -4.27 13.55
C SER A 230 -5.81 -4.66 12.20
N ALA A 231 -6.66 -4.74 11.15
CA ALA A 231 -6.19 -4.94 9.78
C ALA A 231 -5.30 -3.78 9.31
N HIS A 232 -5.61 -2.55 9.68
CA HIS A 232 -4.79 -1.38 9.36
C HIS A 232 -3.41 -1.45 10.04
N ILE A 233 -3.37 -1.74 11.34
CA ILE A 233 -2.11 -1.85 12.08
C ILE A 233 -1.28 -3.01 11.54
N GLY A 234 -1.88 -4.19 11.34
CA GLY A 234 -1.19 -5.37 10.82
C GLY A 234 -0.63 -5.13 9.41
N GLY A 235 -1.43 -4.51 8.54
CA GLY A 235 -1.00 -4.10 7.20
C GLY A 235 0.15 -3.11 7.24
N PHE A 236 0.03 -2.04 8.05
CA PHE A 236 1.07 -1.02 8.20
C PHE A 236 2.39 -1.61 8.69
N VAL A 237 2.37 -2.42 9.75
CA VAL A 237 3.57 -3.06 10.31
C VAL A 237 4.21 -4.01 9.30
N SER A 238 3.40 -4.85 8.65
CA SER A 238 3.90 -5.78 7.62
C SER A 238 4.50 -5.01 6.45
N GLY A 239 3.83 -3.96 5.96
CA GLY A 239 4.32 -3.13 4.88
C GLY A 239 5.54 -2.31 5.25
N PHE A 240 5.63 -1.80 6.47
CA PHE A 240 6.82 -1.11 6.99
C PHE A 240 8.05 -2.02 6.98
N LEU A 241 7.91 -3.27 7.43
CA LEU A 241 8.99 -4.24 7.38
C LEU A 241 9.33 -4.66 5.94
N LEU A 242 8.31 -4.91 5.11
CA LEU A 242 8.49 -5.23 3.68
C LEU A 242 9.18 -4.10 2.91
N GLY A 243 8.93 -2.85 3.27
CA GLY A 243 9.57 -1.70 2.65
C GLY A 243 11.10 -1.70 2.85
N PHE A 244 11.61 -2.07 4.03
CA PHE A 244 13.05 -2.28 4.23
C PHE A 244 13.60 -3.40 3.36
N VAL A 245 12.81 -4.44 3.07
CA VAL A 245 13.26 -5.57 2.26
C VAL A 245 13.19 -5.26 0.77
N LEU A 246 12.14 -4.60 0.30
CA LEU A 246 11.83 -4.46 -1.13
C LEU A 246 12.23 -3.10 -1.73
N LEU A 247 12.23 -2.01 -0.93
CA LEU A 247 12.34 -0.63 -1.44
C LEU A 247 13.70 0.03 -1.18
N MET A 248 14.67 -0.73 -0.72
CA MET A 248 16.01 -0.21 -0.46
C MET A 248 16.73 0.21 -1.75
N ARG A 249 17.33 1.42 -1.74
CA ARG A 249 18.12 1.97 -2.85
C ARG A 249 19.60 2.07 -2.49
N PRO A 250 20.52 1.86 -3.45
CA PRO A 250 21.94 2.05 -3.22
C PRO A 250 22.26 3.54 -3.02
N GLN A 251 22.92 3.87 -1.92
CA GLN A 251 23.20 5.26 -1.54
C GLN A 251 24.53 5.79 -2.10
N PHE A 252 25.59 4.95 -2.07
CA PHE A 252 26.93 5.41 -2.37
C PHE A 252 27.24 5.63 -3.86
N GLY A 253 26.63 4.87 -4.76
CA GLY A 253 26.84 5.03 -6.21
C GLY A 253 26.30 6.36 -6.76
N TRP A 254 25.29 6.92 -6.11
CA TRP A 254 24.66 8.18 -6.52
C TRP A 254 25.48 9.40 -6.08
N ILE A 255 26.04 9.39 -4.87
CA ILE A 255 26.87 10.47 -4.33
C ILE A 255 28.17 10.59 -5.12
N SER A 256 28.81 9.46 -5.49
CA SER A 256 30.04 9.46 -6.28
C SER A 256 29.87 10.07 -7.67
N ARG A 257 28.74 9.83 -8.36
CA ARG A 257 28.48 10.44 -9.69
C ARG A 257 28.37 11.95 -9.67
N ARG A 258 27.95 12.54 -8.55
CA ARG A 258 27.78 13.99 -8.42
C ARG A 258 29.10 14.73 -8.15
N HIS A 259 30.15 14.02 -7.71
CA HIS A 259 31.42 14.59 -7.27
C HIS A 259 32.62 13.97 -7.99
N ILE A 260 32.43 13.25 -9.11
CA ILE A 260 33.53 12.65 -9.87
C ILE A 260 34.25 13.78 -10.65
N PRO A 261 35.57 13.96 -10.44
CA PRO A 261 36.34 14.89 -11.21
C PRO A 261 36.33 14.54 -12.71
N PRO A 262 36.43 15.54 -13.61
CA PRO A 262 36.52 15.28 -15.06
C PRO A 262 37.69 14.35 -15.37
N GLY A 263 37.42 13.22 -16.06
CA GLY A 263 38.44 12.26 -16.45
C GLY A 263 38.45 10.94 -15.69
N TYR A 264 37.58 10.77 -14.68
CA TYR A 264 37.41 9.47 -14.03
C TYR A 264 36.46 8.56 -14.81
N ASN A 265 36.89 7.30 -15.08
CA ASN A 265 36.06 6.31 -15.76
C ASN A 265 34.85 5.93 -14.90
N MET A 266 33.63 6.22 -15.38
CA MET A 266 32.38 5.94 -14.69
C MET A 266 32.10 4.44 -14.44
N GLU A 267 32.78 3.53 -15.15
CA GLU A 267 32.57 2.08 -15.03
C GLU A 267 33.02 1.49 -13.69
N LEU A 268 33.79 2.22 -12.89
CA LEU A 268 34.38 1.73 -11.63
C LEU A 268 33.52 1.98 -10.38
N VAL A 269 32.46 2.82 -10.46
CA VAL A 269 31.63 3.14 -9.28
C VAL A 269 30.39 2.29 -9.26
N ARG A 270 30.50 1.08 -8.69
CA ARG A 270 29.34 0.23 -8.43
C ARG A 270 28.48 0.84 -7.31
N PRO A 271 27.14 0.90 -7.50
CA PRO A 271 26.26 1.33 -6.44
C PRO A 271 26.39 0.39 -5.24
N LYS A 272 26.58 0.94 -4.04
CA LYS A 272 26.76 0.17 -2.81
C LYS A 272 25.70 0.58 -1.77
N HIS A 273 25.21 -0.43 -1.05
CA HIS A 273 24.38 -0.21 0.12
C HIS A 273 25.25 0.02 1.36
N ASN A 274 24.71 0.76 2.33
CA ASN A 274 25.35 0.99 3.63
C ASN A 274 25.15 -0.22 4.53
N LEU A 275 26.08 -0.46 5.47
CA LEU A 275 25.96 -1.53 6.48
C LEU A 275 24.64 -1.43 7.26
N CYS A 276 24.21 -0.23 7.63
CA CYS A 276 22.94 0.00 8.31
C CYS A 276 21.73 -0.47 7.47
N GLN A 277 21.76 -0.28 6.15
CA GLN A 277 20.72 -0.79 5.24
C GLN A 277 20.67 -2.33 5.22
N TYR A 278 21.83 -2.99 5.20
CA TYR A 278 21.89 -4.47 5.27
C TYR A 278 21.37 -5.00 6.62
N LEU A 279 21.71 -4.33 7.72
CA LEU A 279 21.21 -4.71 9.05
C LEU A 279 19.68 -4.55 9.15
N LEU A 280 19.15 -3.43 8.66
CA LEU A 280 17.71 -3.19 8.61
C LEU A 280 17.01 -4.22 7.73
N TRP A 281 17.56 -4.51 6.55
CA TRP A 281 17.04 -5.52 5.63
C TRP A 281 16.96 -6.90 6.28
N PHE A 282 18.07 -7.34 6.87
CA PHE A 282 18.13 -8.67 7.50
C PHE A 282 17.19 -8.77 8.70
N THR A 283 17.20 -7.76 9.58
CA THR A 283 16.32 -7.74 10.77
C THR A 283 14.84 -7.73 10.35
N ALA A 284 14.46 -6.88 9.39
CA ALA A 284 13.09 -6.82 8.89
C ALA A 284 12.65 -8.15 8.26
N LEU A 285 13.52 -8.80 7.47
CA LEU A 285 13.23 -10.09 6.86
C LEU A 285 13.00 -11.17 7.92
N VAL A 286 13.87 -11.25 8.94
CA VAL A 286 13.73 -12.23 10.04
C VAL A 286 12.43 -12.00 10.81
N VAL A 287 12.12 -10.74 11.17
CA VAL A 287 10.88 -10.40 11.89
C VAL A 287 9.64 -10.73 11.06
N LEU A 288 9.66 -10.46 9.75
CA LEU A 288 8.56 -10.83 8.84
C LEU A 288 8.34 -12.34 8.81
N ILE A 289 9.41 -13.11 8.61
CA ILE A 289 9.32 -14.58 8.56
C ILE A 289 8.76 -15.12 9.87
N ILE A 290 9.28 -14.68 11.02
CA ILE A 290 8.80 -15.09 12.33
C ILE A 290 7.33 -14.69 12.53
N GLY A 291 6.95 -13.47 12.18
CA GLY A 291 5.58 -12.97 12.34
C GLY A 291 4.56 -13.77 11.50
N PHE A 292 4.86 -13.99 10.22
CA PHE A 292 3.98 -14.79 9.35
C PHE A 292 3.92 -16.25 9.78
N LEU A 293 5.05 -16.87 10.12
CA LEU A 293 5.07 -18.25 10.62
C LEU A 293 4.28 -18.39 11.92
N PHE A 294 4.47 -17.46 12.87
CA PHE A 294 3.72 -17.45 14.12
C PHE A 294 2.21 -17.34 13.86
N GLY A 295 1.77 -16.42 12.98
CA GLY A 295 0.37 -16.28 12.61
C GLY A 295 -0.20 -17.55 11.99
N LEU A 296 0.50 -18.16 11.04
CA LEU A 296 0.05 -19.40 10.37
C LEU A 296 0.05 -20.61 11.32
N ILE A 297 1.06 -20.73 12.19
CA ILE A 297 1.12 -21.80 13.19
C ILE A 297 -0.03 -21.66 14.19
N LYS A 298 -0.30 -20.44 14.67
CA LYS A 298 -1.42 -20.17 15.58
C LYS A 298 -2.76 -20.55 14.96
N LEU A 299 -2.99 -20.23 13.68
CA LEU A 299 -4.18 -20.68 12.95
C LEU A 299 -4.29 -22.22 12.94
N SER A 300 -3.20 -22.91 12.64
CA SER A 300 -3.17 -24.38 12.56
C SER A 300 -3.26 -25.05 13.92
N TYR A 301 -2.82 -24.41 15.00
CA TYR A 301 -2.88 -24.96 16.36
C TYR A 301 -4.30 -24.90 16.94
N VAL A 302 -4.99 -23.77 16.75
CA VAL A 302 -6.37 -23.60 17.22
C VAL A 302 -7.31 -24.56 16.48
N ASP A 303 -7.13 -24.73 15.17
CA ASP A 303 -7.84 -25.69 14.32
C ASP A 303 -7.74 -27.13 14.91
N ARG A 304 -6.53 -27.56 15.33
CA ARG A 304 -6.30 -28.90 15.91
C ARG A 304 -6.87 -29.09 17.32
N GLN A 305 -7.13 -28.03 18.06
CA GLN A 305 -7.72 -28.15 19.42
C GLN A 305 -9.25 -28.25 19.37
N LEU A 306 -9.87 -27.88 18.25
CA LEU A 306 -11.31 -27.86 18.06
C LEU A 306 -11.84 -29.11 17.36
N HIS A 307 -10.96 -29.90 16.76
CA HIS A 307 -11.21 -31.21 16.15
C HIS A 307 -10.46 -32.32 16.88
#